data_566a16f5c91e8ecb8026e7ef4ae346be
#
_entry.id   566a16f5c91e8ecb8026e7ef4ae346be
#
_cell.length_a   1.000
_cell.length_b   1.000
_cell.length_c   1.000
_cell.angle_alpha   90.00
_cell.angle_beta   90.00
_cell.angle_gamma   90.00
#
_symmetry.space_group_name_H-M   'P 1'
#
loop_
_entity.id
_entity.type
_entity.pdbx_description
1 polymer ?
#
loop_
_entity_poly.entity_id
_entity_poly.type
_entity_poly.pdbx_seq_one_letter_code
_entity_poly.pdbx_strand_id
1 'polypeptide(L)'
;PAEASFTDQTAIFDAASGSVNAAMIISEPFAVAYALDMIGHTIVIDIGAGTCDIARVYGTIPGPDDQMHTSFAGDHIDKALIEAVQKKYSGAQITKDMARRWKQQFSFVRTAMPEQPVVVDFSIEGKAMALDITDCIQTACESIVDPIVANVKKLVASSNPEFHNEFRSNMILAGGGSGITGLNIMLEDKLADIGECTVHVVDDPVMLGALGGLRLSMEVPTDMWSSLTLASR
;
A
#
# COMPACT_ATOMS: atom_id res chain seq x y z
N PRO A 1 -9.75 -3.94 -2.11
CA PRO A 1 -8.73 -4.11 -3.14
C PRO A 1 -9.20 -3.58 -4.49
N ALA A 2 -8.28 -3.01 -5.29
CA ALA A 2 -8.60 -2.42 -6.59
C ALA A 2 -9.24 -3.42 -7.59
N GLU A 3 -9.00 -4.73 -7.44
CA GLU A 3 -9.62 -5.81 -8.21
C GLU A 3 -10.62 -6.65 -7.39
N ALA A 4 -11.38 -6.03 -6.49
CA ALA A 4 -12.51 -6.74 -5.90
C ALA A 4 -13.42 -7.23 -7.03
N SER A 5 -13.71 -8.53 -7.07
CA SER A 5 -14.58 -9.10 -8.10
C SER A 5 -15.96 -8.43 -8.05
N PHE A 6 -16.68 -8.45 -9.17
CA PHE A 6 -18.06 -7.95 -9.20
C PHE A 6 -18.93 -8.59 -8.10
N THR A 7 -18.67 -9.87 -7.79
CA THR A 7 -19.35 -10.59 -6.71
C THR A 7 -19.02 -10.01 -5.34
N ASP A 8 -17.74 -9.68 -5.07
CA ASP A 8 -17.32 -9.09 -3.80
C ASP A 8 -17.88 -7.67 -3.64
N GLN A 9 -17.84 -6.86 -4.71
CA GLN A 9 -18.41 -5.53 -4.71
C GLN A 9 -19.94 -5.58 -4.45
N THR A 10 -20.64 -6.50 -5.09
CA THR A 10 -22.07 -6.70 -4.87
C THR A 10 -22.36 -7.12 -3.44
N ALA A 11 -21.58 -8.05 -2.86
CA ALA A 11 -21.76 -8.49 -1.48
C ALA A 11 -21.55 -7.36 -0.48
N ILE A 12 -20.53 -6.50 -0.68
CA ILE A 12 -20.27 -5.32 0.16
C ILE A 12 -21.43 -4.32 0.03
N PHE A 13 -21.87 -4.07 -1.20
CA PHE A 13 -22.99 -3.17 -1.48
C PHE A 13 -24.28 -3.65 -0.82
N ASP A 14 -24.64 -4.94 -0.98
CA ASP A 14 -25.83 -5.54 -0.40
C ASP A 14 -25.79 -5.50 1.13
N ALA A 15 -24.64 -5.74 1.74
CA ALA A 15 -24.47 -5.64 3.19
C ALA A 15 -24.71 -4.20 3.71
N ALA A 16 -24.29 -3.19 2.95
CA ALA A 16 -24.45 -1.77 3.32
C ALA A 16 -25.88 -1.26 3.03
N SER A 17 -26.50 -1.68 1.93
CA SER A 17 -27.77 -1.12 1.38
C SER A 17 -28.95 -1.22 2.35
N GLY A 18 -28.95 -2.20 3.25
CA GLY A 18 -29.96 -2.33 4.31
C GLY A 18 -29.87 -1.32 5.45
N SER A 19 -28.75 -0.59 5.54
CA SER A 19 -28.44 0.31 6.66
C SER A 19 -28.26 1.77 6.25
N VAL A 20 -28.23 2.07 4.93
CA VAL A 20 -27.99 3.41 4.40
C VAL A 20 -28.97 3.74 3.29
N ASN A 21 -29.23 5.03 3.05
CA ASN A 21 -30.12 5.49 1.97
C ASN A 21 -29.48 5.40 0.58
N ALA A 22 -28.15 5.51 0.52
CA ALA A 22 -27.36 5.36 -0.71
C ALA A 22 -25.97 4.85 -0.34
N ALA A 23 -25.34 4.11 -1.25
CA ALA A 23 -23.97 3.61 -1.10
C ALA A 23 -23.23 3.73 -2.43
N MET A 24 -21.92 3.96 -2.34
CA MET A 24 -21.00 4.00 -3.48
C MET A 24 -19.73 3.24 -3.08
N ILE A 25 -19.18 2.48 -4.02
CA ILE A 25 -17.91 1.79 -3.85
C ILE A 25 -16.84 2.57 -4.60
N ILE A 26 -15.77 2.91 -3.90
CA ILE A 26 -14.58 3.54 -4.47
C ILE A 26 -13.33 2.76 -4.06
N SER A 27 -12.26 2.86 -4.84
CA SER A 27 -10.98 2.26 -4.46
C SER A 27 -10.29 3.06 -3.37
N GLU A 28 -9.54 2.39 -2.47
CA GLU A 28 -8.76 3.05 -1.41
C GLU A 28 -7.78 4.08 -1.98
N PRO A 29 -6.98 3.80 -3.04
CA PRO A 29 -6.09 4.78 -3.62
C PRO A 29 -6.80 6.05 -4.12
N PHE A 30 -7.99 5.93 -4.70
CA PHE A 30 -8.77 7.10 -5.08
C PHE A 30 -9.22 7.92 -3.87
N ALA A 31 -9.69 7.24 -2.82
CA ALA A 31 -10.09 7.91 -1.58
C ALA A 31 -8.91 8.66 -0.94
N VAL A 32 -7.70 8.07 -0.94
CA VAL A 32 -6.46 8.72 -0.49
C VAL A 32 -6.16 9.98 -1.29
N ALA A 33 -6.17 9.90 -2.64
CA ALA A 33 -5.95 11.06 -3.51
C ALA A 33 -6.98 12.17 -3.26
N TYR A 34 -8.25 11.77 -3.06
CA TYR A 34 -9.34 12.70 -2.79
C TYR A 34 -9.17 13.41 -1.43
N ALA A 35 -8.75 12.68 -0.38
CA ALA A 35 -8.48 13.27 0.92
C ALA A 35 -7.40 14.36 0.87
N LEU A 36 -6.42 14.19 -0.01
CA LEU A 36 -5.26 15.08 -0.16
C LEU A 36 -5.46 16.20 -1.19
N ASP A 37 -6.63 16.30 -1.83
CA ASP A 37 -6.86 17.19 -2.99
C ASP A 37 -5.90 16.91 -4.17
N MET A 38 -5.38 15.69 -4.29
CA MET A 38 -4.43 15.27 -5.32
C MET A 38 -5.07 14.37 -6.37
N ILE A 39 -6.23 14.79 -6.90
CA ILE A 39 -6.97 14.05 -7.94
C ILE A 39 -6.49 14.31 -9.37
N GLY A 40 -5.53 15.22 -9.57
CA GLY A 40 -4.92 15.50 -10.87
C GLY A 40 -3.62 14.72 -11.05
N HIS A 41 -3.46 13.97 -12.14
CA HIS A 41 -2.25 13.23 -12.57
C HIS A 41 -1.34 12.72 -11.43
N THR A 42 -1.90 11.86 -10.58
CA THR A 42 -1.24 11.32 -9.38
C THR A 42 -1.22 9.79 -9.45
N ILE A 43 -0.17 9.17 -8.95
CA ILE A 43 -0.12 7.73 -8.68
C ILE A 43 -0.16 7.54 -7.16
N VAL A 44 -1.14 6.79 -6.67
CA VAL A 44 -1.22 6.40 -5.26
C VAL A 44 -0.77 4.96 -5.11
N ILE A 45 0.16 4.71 -4.20
CA ILE A 45 0.68 3.39 -3.81
C ILE A 45 0.22 3.17 -2.38
N ASP A 46 -0.86 2.41 -2.19
CA ASP A 46 -1.42 2.11 -0.87
C ASP A 46 -1.00 0.71 -0.42
N ILE A 47 -0.11 0.64 0.56
CA ILE A 47 0.43 -0.62 1.07
C ILE A 47 -0.30 -1.00 2.36
N GLY A 48 -1.31 -1.83 2.22
CA GLY A 48 -2.10 -2.38 3.33
C GLY A 48 -1.46 -3.61 3.99
N ALA A 49 -2.26 -4.33 4.75
CA ALA A 49 -1.83 -5.59 5.37
C ALA A 49 -1.79 -6.74 4.36
N GLY A 50 -2.87 -6.97 3.62
CA GLY A 50 -3.01 -8.09 2.68
C GLY A 50 -2.70 -7.75 1.24
N THR A 51 -2.91 -6.51 0.82
CA THR A 51 -2.72 -6.04 -0.55
C THR A 51 -1.94 -4.73 -0.60
N CYS A 52 -1.25 -4.52 -1.71
CA CYS A 52 -0.80 -3.21 -2.13
C CYS A 52 -1.60 -2.83 -3.38
N ASP A 53 -2.39 -1.78 -3.26
CA ASP A 53 -3.26 -1.27 -4.29
C ASP A 53 -2.65 0.01 -4.88
N ILE A 54 -2.50 0.04 -6.21
CA ILE A 54 -1.86 1.15 -6.91
C ILE A 54 -2.83 1.69 -7.95
N ALA A 55 -3.10 2.98 -7.91
CA ALA A 55 -3.97 3.62 -8.89
C ALA A 55 -3.37 4.88 -9.48
N ARG A 56 -3.64 5.07 -10.77
CA ARG A 56 -3.43 6.31 -11.49
C ARG A 56 -4.72 7.12 -11.42
N VAL A 57 -4.64 8.32 -10.86
CA VAL A 57 -5.78 9.25 -10.70
C VAL A 57 -5.55 10.49 -11.57
N TYR A 58 -6.54 10.87 -12.38
CA TYR A 58 -6.47 12.03 -13.28
C TYR A 58 -7.84 12.70 -13.45
N GLY A 59 -8.38 13.23 -12.37
CA GLY A 59 -9.62 14.03 -12.35
C GLY A 59 -10.91 13.22 -12.26
N THR A 60 -10.85 11.90 -12.40
CA THR A 60 -12.02 11.00 -12.34
C THR A 60 -11.76 9.79 -11.45
N ILE A 61 -12.82 9.06 -11.11
CA ILE A 61 -12.68 7.76 -10.44
C ILE A 61 -11.93 6.81 -11.38
N PRO A 62 -10.84 6.17 -10.93
CA PRO A 62 -10.02 5.28 -11.76
C PRO A 62 -10.83 4.10 -12.29
N GLY A 63 -10.70 3.83 -13.59
CA GLY A 63 -11.22 2.63 -14.21
C GLY A 63 -10.35 1.39 -13.96
N PRO A 64 -10.74 0.20 -14.44
CA PRO A 64 -9.95 -1.03 -14.27
C PRO A 64 -8.54 -0.93 -14.83
N ASP A 65 -8.35 -0.23 -15.96
CA ASP A 65 -7.03 -0.05 -16.60
C ASP A 65 -6.12 0.94 -15.86
N ASP A 66 -6.68 1.70 -14.91
CA ASP A 66 -5.96 2.68 -14.11
C ASP A 66 -5.55 2.15 -12.74
N GLN A 67 -5.78 0.85 -12.49
CA GLN A 67 -5.54 0.24 -11.19
C GLN A 67 -4.75 -1.06 -11.35
N MET A 68 -3.83 -1.27 -10.41
CA MET A 68 -3.07 -2.51 -10.26
C MET A 68 -3.10 -2.92 -8.79
N HIS A 69 -3.04 -4.22 -8.53
CA HIS A 69 -2.89 -4.72 -7.17
C HIS A 69 -1.83 -5.82 -7.11
N THR A 70 -1.32 -6.05 -5.92
CA THR A 70 -0.44 -7.16 -5.64
C THR A 70 -0.61 -7.63 -4.18
N SER A 71 -0.42 -8.92 -3.93
CA SER A 71 -0.40 -9.48 -2.58
C SER A 71 0.95 -9.30 -1.86
N PHE A 72 1.94 -8.67 -2.51
CA PHE A 72 3.19 -8.28 -1.88
C PHE A 72 2.97 -7.03 -1.02
N ALA A 73 2.56 -7.25 0.24
CA ALA A 73 2.15 -6.24 1.20
C ALA A 73 2.56 -6.61 2.63
N GLY A 74 1.94 -6.06 3.65
CA GLY A 74 2.34 -6.25 5.04
C GLY A 74 2.41 -7.71 5.51
N ASP A 75 1.45 -8.54 5.13
CA ASP A 75 1.41 -9.98 5.49
C ASP A 75 2.48 -10.80 4.75
N HIS A 76 2.85 -10.36 3.53
CA HIS A 76 3.97 -10.94 2.79
C HIS A 76 5.30 -10.67 3.51
N ILE A 77 5.51 -9.44 3.98
CA ILE A 77 6.70 -9.06 4.75
C ILE A 77 6.79 -9.90 6.03
N ASP A 78 5.68 -10.07 6.78
CA ASP A 78 5.65 -10.88 8.00
C ASP A 78 6.12 -12.32 7.71
N LYS A 79 5.64 -12.91 6.62
CA LYS A 79 6.01 -14.26 6.19
C LYS A 79 7.49 -14.33 5.77
N ALA A 80 7.94 -13.39 4.94
CA ALA A 80 9.33 -13.31 4.50
C ALA A 80 10.29 -13.14 5.67
N LEU A 81 9.91 -12.35 6.70
CA LEU A 81 10.70 -12.15 7.91
C LEU A 81 10.83 -13.46 8.71
N ILE A 82 9.75 -14.21 8.89
CA ILE A 82 9.79 -15.50 9.56
C ILE A 82 10.75 -16.45 8.82
N GLU A 83 10.61 -16.56 7.51
CA GLU A 83 11.47 -17.41 6.67
C GLU A 83 12.95 -16.99 6.75
N ALA A 84 13.24 -15.70 6.69
CA ALA A 84 14.60 -15.16 6.78
C ALA A 84 15.25 -15.47 8.15
N VAL A 85 14.50 -15.27 9.24
CA VAL A 85 15.02 -15.55 10.59
C VAL A 85 15.20 -17.05 10.81
N GLN A 86 14.28 -17.89 10.37
CA GLN A 86 14.41 -19.36 10.48
C GLN A 86 15.58 -19.89 9.65
N LYS A 87 15.86 -19.28 8.50
CA LYS A 87 17.02 -19.60 7.67
C LYS A 87 18.33 -19.20 8.34
N LYS A 88 18.37 -18.05 9.02
CA LYS A 88 19.56 -17.55 9.73
C LYS A 88 19.79 -18.31 11.04
N TYR A 89 18.73 -18.61 11.75
CA TYR A 89 18.74 -19.25 13.07
C TYR A 89 17.91 -20.53 13.06
N SER A 90 18.54 -21.65 12.76
CA SER A 90 17.89 -22.97 12.73
C SER A 90 17.24 -23.28 14.08
N GLY A 91 16.00 -23.77 14.06
CA GLY A 91 15.23 -24.07 15.27
C GLY A 91 14.55 -22.83 15.91
N ALA A 92 14.62 -21.66 15.29
CA ALA A 92 13.95 -20.45 15.78
C ALA A 92 12.42 -20.63 15.79
N GLN A 93 11.80 -20.35 16.94
CA GLN A 93 10.35 -20.42 17.15
C GLN A 93 9.77 -19.01 17.05
N ILE A 94 9.20 -18.68 15.88
CA ILE A 94 8.68 -17.34 15.60
C ILE A 94 7.23 -17.46 15.17
N THR A 95 6.37 -16.67 15.82
CA THR A 95 4.96 -16.55 15.47
C THR A 95 4.74 -15.39 14.49
N LYS A 96 3.63 -15.40 13.75
CA LYS A 96 3.21 -14.28 12.89
C LYS A 96 3.09 -12.98 13.68
N ASP A 97 2.60 -13.01 14.91
CA ASP A 97 2.46 -11.82 15.75
C ASP A 97 3.81 -11.26 16.20
N MET A 98 4.82 -12.10 16.43
CA MET A 98 6.19 -11.64 16.71
C MET A 98 6.76 -10.91 15.48
N ALA A 99 6.71 -11.53 14.32
CA ALA A 99 7.19 -10.94 13.07
C ALA A 99 6.48 -9.60 12.77
N ARG A 100 5.14 -9.55 12.93
CA ARG A 100 4.36 -8.33 12.75
C ARG A 100 4.81 -7.21 13.69
N ARG A 101 5.00 -7.48 14.99
CA ARG A 101 5.50 -6.48 15.95
C ARG A 101 6.90 -5.99 15.58
N TRP A 102 7.82 -6.88 15.22
CA TRP A 102 9.17 -6.50 14.83
C TRP A 102 9.15 -5.63 13.55
N LYS A 103 8.36 -6.03 12.55
CA LYS A 103 8.15 -5.20 11.36
C LYS A 103 7.61 -3.82 11.72
N GLN A 104 6.56 -3.73 12.52
CA GLN A 104 5.95 -2.44 12.90
C GLN A 104 6.90 -1.54 13.67
N GLN A 105 7.83 -2.11 14.44
CA GLN A 105 8.77 -1.36 15.26
C GLN A 105 10.06 -1.00 14.53
N PHE A 106 10.54 -1.86 13.64
CA PHE A 106 11.89 -1.80 13.11
C PHE A 106 12.00 -1.84 11.59
N SER A 107 10.90 -1.70 10.84
CA SER A 107 10.95 -1.83 9.38
C SER A 107 11.80 -0.75 8.70
N PHE A 108 12.69 -1.17 7.82
CA PHE A 108 13.51 -0.31 6.98
C PHE A 108 13.98 -1.06 5.73
N VAL A 109 14.47 -0.31 4.77
CA VAL A 109 15.18 -0.79 3.59
C VAL A 109 16.61 -0.23 3.55
N ARG A 110 17.48 -0.77 2.67
CA ARG A 110 18.92 -0.41 2.61
C ARG A 110 19.21 1.07 2.45
N THR A 111 18.29 1.88 1.93
CA THR A 111 18.45 3.33 1.79
C THR A 111 18.40 4.06 3.14
N ALA A 112 17.99 3.37 4.21
CA ALA A 112 17.86 3.94 5.55
C ALA A 112 18.24 2.91 6.64
N MET A 113 19.46 2.37 6.54
CA MET A 113 19.99 1.41 7.53
C MET A 113 20.04 2.02 8.94
N PRO A 114 19.59 1.29 9.97
CA PRO A 114 19.69 1.77 11.34
C PRO A 114 21.16 1.85 11.80
N GLU A 115 21.46 2.83 12.66
CA GLU A 115 22.80 2.99 13.25
C GLU A 115 23.21 1.84 14.17
N GLN A 116 22.24 1.19 14.81
CA GLN A 116 22.43 0.06 15.71
C GLN A 116 21.73 -1.19 15.18
N PRO A 117 22.31 -2.38 15.41
CA PRO A 117 21.65 -3.64 15.04
C PRO A 117 20.29 -3.80 15.70
N VAL A 118 19.34 -4.38 14.98
CA VAL A 118 18.01 -4.74 15.52
C VAL A 118 18.13 -6.08 16.23
N VAL A 119 18.24 -6.03 17.55
CA VAL A 119 18.33 -7.21 18.41
C VAL A 119 17.00 -7.47 19.08
N VAL A 120 16.49 -8.69 18.96
CA VAL A 120 15.20 -9.10 19.54
C VAL A 120 15.31 -10.43 20.28
N ASP A 121 14.44 -10.61 21.26
CA ASP A 121 14.37 -11.84 22.04
C ASP A 121 13.43 -12.85 21.40
N PHE A 122 13.91 -14.07 21.16
CA PHE A 122 13.08 -15.19 20.77
C PHE A 122 13.70 -16.53 21.18
N SER A 123 12.92 -17.62 21.05
CA SER A 123 13.37 -18.94 21.50
C SER A 123 13.99 -19.75 20.37
N ILE A 124 15.14 -20.37 20.65
CA ILE A 124 15.74 -21.44 19.86
C ILE A 124 15.82 -22.69 20.77
N GLU A 125 15.18 -23.78 20.34
CA GLU A 125 15.15 -25.05 21.09
C GLU A 125 14.73 -24.87 22.57
N GLY A 126 13.78 -23.97 22.82
CA GLY A 126 13.26 -23.67 24.16
C GLY A 126 14.11 -22.72 25.01
N LYS A 127 15.21 -22.19 24.48
CA LYS A 127 16.06 -21.20 25.19
C LYS A 127 15.84 -19.82 24.61
N ALA A 128 15.48 -18.86 25.46
CA ALA A 128 15.37 -17.44 25.07
C ALA A 128 16.77 -16.88 24.79
N MET A 129 16.94 -16.21 23.65
CA MET A 129 18.19 -15.60 23.20
C MET A 129 17.93 -14.25 22.56
N ALA A 130 18.80 -13.27 22.83
CA ALA A 130 18.82 -11.97 22.16
C ALA A 130 19.64 -12.10 20.86
N LEU A 131 19.02 -11.93 19.71
CA LEU A 131 19.62 -12.21 18.40
C LEU A 131 19.41 -11.06 17.41
N ASP A 132 20.40 -10.81 16.60
CA ASP A 132 20.40 -9.77 15.57
C ASP A 132 19.63 -10.24 14.33
N ILE A 133 18.53 -9.53 14.01
CA ILE A 133 17.69 -9.79 12.84
C ILE A 133 17.70 -8.63 11.82
N THR A 134 18.69 -7.75 11.88
CA THR A 134 18.80 -6.56 11.04
C THR A 134 18.68 -6.88 9.55
N ASP A 135 19.50 -7.81 9.05
CA ASP A 135 19.48 -8.27 7.65
C ASP A 135 18.19 -9.01 7.27
N CYS A 136 17.57 -9.70 8.23
CA CYS A 136 16.29 -10.39 8.00
C CYS A 136 15.16 -9.37 7.79
N ILE A 137 15.10 -8.30 8.60
CA ILE A 137 14.10 -7.22 8.43
C ILE A 137 14.30 -6.51 7.10
N GLN A 138 15.55 -6.11 6.78
CA GLN A 138 15.86 -5.47 5.51
C GLN A 138 15.39 -6.33 4.33
N THR A 139 15.81 -7.59 4.27
CA THR A 139 15.46 -8.51 3.19
C THR A 139 13.95 -8.69 3.07
N ALA A 140 13.24 -8.83 4.19
CA ALA A 140 11.80 -8.98 4.21
C ALA A 140 11.09 -7.72 3.69
N CYS A 141 11.49 -6.53 4.13
CA CYS A 141 10.91 -5.27 3.67
C CYS A 141 11.21 -5.01 2.18
N GLU A 142 12.39 -5.34 1.70
CA GLU A 142 12.75 -5.16 0.28
C GLU A 142 12.00 -6.12 -0.66
N SER A 143 11.44 -7.21 -0.15
CA SER A 143 10.75 -8.22 -0.96
C SER A 143 9.49 -7.71 -1.68
N ILE A 144 8.90 -6.60 -1.23
CA ILE A 144 7.72 -5.99 -1.86
C ILE A 144 8.08 -4.96 -2.95
N VAL A 145 9.34 -4.51 -3.02
CA VAL A 145 9.74 -3.36 -3.85
C VAL A 145 9.59 -3.65 -5.35
N ASP A 146 10.18 -4.75 -5.83
CA ASP A 146 10.17 -5.05 -7.27
C ASP A 146 8.75 -5.27 -7.85
N PRO A 147 7.80 -5.96 -7.16
CA PRO A 147 6.41 -6.01 -7.60
C PRO A 147 5.71 -4.65 -7.67
N ILE A 148 5.95 -3.77 -6.69
CA ILE A 148 5.39 -2.41 -6.68
C ILE A 148 5.95 -1.60 -7.86
N VAL A 149 7.27 -1.59 -8.04
CA VAL A 149 7.95 -0.90 -9.14
C VAL A 149 7.44 -1.38 -10.50
N ALA A 150 7.27 -2.68 -10.69
CA ALA A 150 6.75 -3.24 -11.93
C ALA A 150 5.33 -2.72 -12.25
N ASN A 151 4.46 -2.63 -11.26
CA ASN A 151 3.10 -2.13 -11.43
C ASN A 151 3.07 -0.62 -11.71
N VAL A 152 3.87 0.18 -10.99
CA VAL A 152 3.99 1.63 -11.23
C VAL A 152 4.48 1.89 -12.66
N LYS A 153 5.52 1.19 -13.12
CA LYS A 153 6.02 1.31 -14.49
C LYS A 153 4.96 1.01 -15.55
N LYS A 154 4.13 -0.03 -15.33
CA LYS A 154 3.02 -0.36 -16.24
C LYS A 154 1.99 0.76 -16.31
N LEU A 155 1.59 1.32 -15.16
CA LEU A 155 0.61 2.42 -15.10
C LEU A 155 1.15 3.68 -15.79
N VAL A 156 2.42 4.04 -15.59
CA VAL A 156 3.04 5.18 -16.29
C VAL A 156 3.09 4.91 -17.80
N ALA A 157 3.59 3.75 -18.21
CA ALA A 157 3.76 3.40 -19.61
C ALA A 157 2.44 3.32 -20.40
N SER A 158 1.35 2.92 -19.77
CA SER A 158 0.02 2.86 -20.39
C SER A 158 -0.72 4.20 -20.43
N SER A 159 -0.18 5.26 -19.82
CA SER A 159 -0.78 6.58 -19.83
C SER A 159 -0.38 7.40 -21.06
N ASN A 160 -1.08 8.53 -21.29
CA ASN A 160 -0.66 9.48 -22.33
C ASN A 160 0.73 10.04 -21.99
N PRO A 161 1.71 9.95 -22.92
CA PRO A 161 3.07 10.44 -22.72
C PRO A 161 3.17 11.91 -22.25
N GLU A 162 2.22 12.76 -22.60
CA GLU A 162 2.17 14.16 -22.16
C GLU A 162 2.10 14.30 -20.64
N PHE A 163 1.52 13.32 -19.94
CA PHE A 163 1.34 13.35 -18.49
C PHE A 163 2.35 12.49 -17.72
N HIS A 164 3.29 11.84 -18.40
CA HIS A 164 4.29 10.98 -17.74
C HIS A 164 5.10 11.74 -16.67
N ASN A 165 5.48 13.00 -16.95
CA ASN A 165 6.22 13.81 -15.97
C ASN A 165 5.38 14.11 -14.74
N GLU A 166 4.10 14.47 -14.91
CA GLU A 166 3.20 14.78 -13.81
C GLU A 166 2.99 13.55 -12.93
N PHE A 167 2.71 12.38 -13.51
CA PHE A 167 2.58 11.14 -12.76
C PHE A 167 3.85 10.76 -12.00
N ARG A 168 5.03 10.95 -12.59
CA ARG A 168 6.31 10.67 -11.92
C ARG A 168 6.62 11.63 -10.77
N SER A 169 6.24 12.90 -10.91
CA SER A 169 6.46 13.92 -9.88
C SER A 169 5.44 13.87 -8.74
N ASN A 170 4.31 13.17 -8.93
CA ASN A 170 3.19 13.14 -7.98
C ASN A 170 2.84 11.68 -7.59
N MET A 171 3.80 10.96 -7.02
CA MET A 171 3.53 9.66 -6.43
C MET A 171 3.30 9.78 -4.93
N ILE A 172 2.25 9.16 -4.43
CA ILE A 172 1.86 9.15 -3.01
C ILE A 172 2.06 7.74 -2.46
N LEU A 173 2.76 7.64 -1.35
CA LEU A 173 2.92 6.40 -0.59
C LEU A 173 2.04 6.46 0.66
N ALA A 174 1.03 5.59 0.69
CA ALA A 174 -0.01 5.51 1.73
C ALA A 174 -0.11 4.11 2.34
N GLY A 175 -1.04 3.93 3.26
CA GLY A 175 -1.24 2.70 4.00
C GLY A 175 -0.17 2.44 5.06
N GLY A 176 -0.34 1.39 5.87
CA GLY A 176 0.58 1.07 6.96
C GLY A 176 2.01 0.73 6.52
N GLY A 177 2.19 0.27 5.27
CA GLY A 177 3.50 -0.03 4.68
C GLY A 177 4.33 1.21 4.33
N SER A 178 3.71 2.38 4.21
CA SER A 178 4.42 3.65 3.98
C SER A 178 5.35 4.04 5.12
N GLY A 179 5.12 3.47 6.32
CA GLY A 179 5.99 3.63 7.50
C GLY A 179 7.32 2.88 7.43
N ILE A 180 7.59 2.11 6.37
CA ILE A 180 8.89 1.44 6.19
C ILE A 180 9.94 2.51 5.89
N THR A 181 10.90 2.67 6.81
CA THR A 181 11.91 3.73 6.72
C THR A 181 12.77 3.60 5.46
N GLY A 182 12.81 4.67 4.66
CA GLY A 182 13.58 4.73 3.41
C GLY A 182 12.91 4.12 2.19
N LEU A 183 11.68 3.59 2.31
CA LEU A 183 10.99 2.93 1.19
C LEU A 183 10.72 3.89 0.03
N ASN A 184 10.33 5.14 0.31
CA ASN A 184 10.11 6.16 -0.72
C ASN A 184 11.38 6.40 -1.55
N ILE A 185 12.54 6.59 -0.91
CA ILE A 185 13.82 6.79 -1.58
C ILE A 185 14.19 5.55 -2.43
N MET A 186 13.95 4.36 -1.90
CA MET A 186 14.22 3.13 -2.62
C MET A 186 13.33 2.96 -3.85
N LEU A 187 12.06 3.38 -3.77
CA LEU A 187 11.14 3.38 -4.92
C LEU A 187 11.61 4.38 -5.98
N GLU A 188 12.00 5.60 -5.60
CA GLU A 188 12.55 6.61 -6.50
C GLU A 188 13.79 6.08 -7.23
N ASP A 189 14.75 5.49 -6.51
CA ASP A 189 15.96 4.88 -7.07
C ASP A 189 15.63 3.78 -8.09
N LYS A 190 14.67 2.91 -7.77
CA LYS A 190 14.26 1.79 -8.62
C LYS A 190 13.42 2.21 -9.84
N LEU A 191 12.80 3.37 -9.78
CA LEU A 191 12.02 3.96 -10.87
C LEU A 191 12.85 4.90 -11.75
N ALA A 192 14.10 5.20 -11.41
CA ALA A 192 14.95 6.16 -12.11
C ALA A 192 15.14 5.86 -13.61
N ASP A 193 14.99 4.62 -14.05
CA ASP A 193 15.07 4.22 -15.46
C ASP A 193 13.90 4.71 -16.33
N ILE A 194 12.76 5.08 -15.73
CA ILE A 194 11.63 5.73 -16.42
C ILE A 194 11.67 7.27 -16.33
N GLY A 195 12.69 7.83 -15.67
CA GLY A 195 12.92 9.26 -15.45
C GLY A 195 12.90 9.62 -13.96
N GLU A 196 13.13 10.89 -13.67
CA GLU A 196 13.07 11.38 -12.29
C GLU A 196 11.66 11.18 -11.70
N CYS A 197 11.60 10.56 -10.52
CA CYS A 197 10.37 10.26 -9.80
C CYS A 197 10.44 10.87 -8.40
N THR A 198 9.29 11.33 -7.88
CA THR A 198 9.14 11.82 -6.51
C THR A 198 8.04 11.04 -5.81
N VAL A 199 8.38 10.40 -4.69
CA VAL A 199 7.47 9.60 -3.87
C VAL A 199 7.25 10.28 -2.52
N HIS A 200 6.09 10.88 -2.36
CA HIS A 200 5.69 11.59 -1.14
C HIS A 200 5.12 10.61 -0.12
N VAL A 201 5.69 10.59 1.08
CA VAL A 201 5.09 9.92 2.23
C VAL A 201 4.10 10.89 2.88
N VAL A 202 2.91 10.40 3.18
CA VAL A 202 1.84 11.23 3.73
C VAL A 202 1.76 11.10 5.25
N ASP A 203 1.25 12.15 5.90
CA ASP A 203 0.92 12.11 7.32
C ASP A 203 -0.33 11.24 7.55
N ASP A 204 -0.34 10.48 8.65
CA ASP A 204 -1.44 9.59 9.05
C ASP A 204 -1.95 8.67 7.90
N PRO A 205 -1.06 7.90 7.27
CA PRO A 205 -1.34 7.19 6.02
C PRO A 205 -2.42 6.11 6.14
N VAL A 206 -2.74 5.67 7.36
CA VAL A 206 -3.71 4.59 7.61
C VAL A 206 -5.15 5.11 7.55
N MET A 207 -5.38 6.38 7.91
CA MET A 207 -6.74 6.95 8.00
C MET A 207 -7.19 7.66 6.73
N LEU A 208 -6.28 7.95 5.80
CA LEU A 208 -6.58 8.77 4.61
C LEU A 208 -7.68 8.17 3.73
N GLY A 209 -7.70 6.87 3.52
CA GLY A 209 -8.77 6.20 2.76
C GLY A 209 -10.15 6.44 3.38
N ALA A 210 -10.27 6.29 4.71
CA ALA A 210 -11.53 6.53 5.41
C ALA A 210 -11.92 8.03 5.39
N LEU A 211 -10.96 8.94 5.57
CA LEU A 211 -11.18 10.38 5.50
C LEU A 211 -11.62 10.82 4.10
N GLY A 212 -11.00 10.29 3.05
CA GLY A 212 -11.39 10.58 1.68
C GLY A 212 -12.79 10.07 1.33
N GLY A 213 -13.14 8.86 1.79
CA GLY A 213 -14.50 8.33 1.67
C GLY A 213 -15.54 9.20 2.40
N LEU A 214 -15.25 9.63 3.62
CA LEU A 214 -16.10 10.53 4.38
C LEU A 214 -16.26 11.87 3.65
N ARG A 215 -15.16 12.51 3.24
CA ARG A 215 -15.17 13.78 2.52
C ARG A 215 -15.99 13.69 1.24
N LEU A 216 -15.74 12.67 0.42
CA LEU A 216 -16.51 12.44 -0.81
C LEU A 216 -18.00 12.28 -0.53
N SER A 217 -18.37 11.55 0.51
CA SER A 217 -19.79 11.34 0.89
C SER A 217 -20.50 12.63 1.28
N MET A 218 -19.78 13.62 1.79
CA MET A 218 -20.31 14.93 2.17
C MET A 218 -20.38 15.92 0.99
N GLU A 219 -19.49 15.77 0.02
CA GLU A 219 -19.37 16.69 -1.12
C GLU A 219 -20.21 16.27 -2.34
N VAL A 220 -20.55 14.99 -2.46
CA VAL A 220 -21.43 14.50 -3.56
C VAL A 220 -22.84 15.07 -3.40
N PRO A 221 -23.34 15.83 -4.40
CA PRO A 221 -24.70 16.38 -4.36
C PRO A 221 -25.77 15.30 -4.19
N THR A 222 -26.82 15.61 -3.42
CA THR A 222 -27.85 14.64 -3.04
C THR A 222 -28.57 14.03 -4.25
N ASP A 223 -28.77 14.81 -5.31
CA ASP A 223 -29.40 14.37 -6.56
C ASP A 223 -28.51 13.42 -7.39
N MET A 224 -27.20 13.47 -7.23
CA MET A 224 -26.26 12.58 -7.93
C MET A 224 -26.18 11.18 -7.32
N TRP A 225 -26.54 11.01 -6.04
CA TRP A 225 -26.47 9.70 -5.37
C TRP A 225 -27.32 8.63 -6.06
N SER A 226 -28.48 9.01 -6.59
CA SER A 226 -29.36 8.07 -7.30
C SER A 226 -28.73 7.53 -8.60
N SER A 227 -27.98 8.36 -9.32
CA SER A 227 -27.29 7.95 -10.55
C SER A 227 -26.05 7.11 -10.27
N LEU A 228 -25.30 7.41 -9.22
CA LEU A 228 -24.13 6.64 -8.78
C LEU A 228 -24.51 5.24 -8.28
N THR A 229 -25.63 5.12 -7.57
CA THR A 229 -26.14 3.84 -7.07
C THR A 229 -26.60 2.91 -8.21
N LEU A 230 -27.03 3.45 -9.36
CA LEU A 230 -27.47 2.68 -10.52
C LEU A 230 -26.31 2.23 -11.42
N ALA A 231 -25.18 2.92 -11.40
CA ALA A 231 -24.00 2.56 -12.18
C ALA A 231 -23.25 1.31 -11.62
N SER A 232 -23.63 0.84 -10.45
CA SER A 232 -23.09 -0.35 -9.77
C SER A 232 -23.99 -1.59 -9.91
N ARG A 233 -24.98 -1.58 -10.82
CA ARG A 233 -25.86 -2.74 -11.12
C ARG A 233 -25.50 -3.41 -12.44
#